data_4c01176ce9e04ac5e5106cd6701e5820
#
_entry.id   4c01176ce9e04ac5e5106cd6701e5820
#
_cell.length_a   1.000
_cell.length_b   1.000
_cell.length_c   1.000
_cell.angle_alpha   90.00
_cell.angle_beta   90.00
_cell.angle_gamma   90.00
#
_symmetry.space_group_name_H-M   'P 1'
#
loop_
_entity.id
_entity.type
_entity.pdbx_description
1 polymer ?
#
loop_
_entity_poly.entity_id
_entity_poly.type
_entity_poly.pdbx_seq_one_letter_code
_entity_poly.pdbx_strand_id
1 'polypeptide(L)'
;MITVSNLSKTYSGTTVLSIDQLDLQAGEIIGLVGNNGAGKTTFFSLLLDLIKPSTGYIENQGVQVNQSEAWKSHTAAFIDENFLIGYLTAEEYFTFIGGLRGVSASDMEAFLEVFKSFFNDEILGNKKYIRDYSKGNQKKIGIAAAFIGHPKLVILDEPFANLDPRAQMQLQKLLKHFNSEEGVSLLVSSHDLLHVSEVCQRILILNKGNLVKDARTSEITLDQLRSYFSEEPTEEA
;
A
#
# COMPACT_ATOMS: atom_id res chain seq x y z
N MET A 1 -9.24 -11.35 -6.84
CA MET A 1 -7.87 -11.60 -6.33
C MET A 1 -7.84 -11.64 -4.80
N ILE A 2 -8.37 -10.64 -4.11
CA ILE A 2 -8.56 -10.65 -2.65
C ILE A 2 -10.04 -10.76 -2.35
N THR A 3 -10.43 -11.66 -1.46
CA THR A 3 -11.80 -11.78 -0.95
C THR A 3 -11.78 -11.62 0.57
N VAL A 4 -12.64 -10.75 1.08
CA VAL A 4 -12.83 -10.49 2.49
C VAL A 4 -14.23 -10.96 2.89
N SER A 5 -14.36 -11.72 3.97
CA SER A 5 -15.65 -12.27 4.43
C SER A 5 -15.82 -12.10 5.93
N ASN A 6 -16.85 -11.34 6.33
CA ASN A 6 -17.26 -11.08 7.72
C ASN A 6 -16.08 -10.69 8.64
N LEU A 7 -15.15 -9.90 8.08
CA LEU A 7 -13.91 -9.53 8.73
C LEU A 7 -14.14 -8.51 9.83
N SER A 8 -13.69 -8.80 11.03
CA SER A 8 -13.62 -7.77 12.08
C SER A 8 -12.30 -7.82 12.85
N LYS A 9 -11.98 -6.68 13.44
CA LYS A 9 -10.90 -6.55 14.42
C LYS A 9 -11.36 -5.74 15.62
N THR A 10 -11.22 -6.33 16.80
CA THR A 10 -11.61 -5.74 18.08
C THR A 10 -10.41 -5.72 19.02
N TYR A 11 -10.19 -4.62 19.72
CA TYR A 11 -9.21 -4.47 20.79
C TYR A 11 -9.93 -4.01 22.06
N SER A 12 -9.73 -4.73 23.15
CA SER A 12 -10.31 -4.38 24.47
C SER A 12 -11.81 -4.05 24.42
N GLY A 13 -12.57 -4.81 23.63
CA GLY A 13 -14.02 -4.62 23.48
C GLY A 13 -14.45 -3.58 22.44
N THR A 14 -13.52 -2.81 21.87
CA THR A 14 -13.82 -1.82 20.84
C THR A 14 -13.49 -2.38 19.46
N THR A 15 -14.48 -2.44 18.56
CA THR A 15 -14.29 -2.84 17.16
C THR A 15 -13.68 -1.68 16.39
N VAL A 16 -12.48 -1.90 15.84
CA VAL A 16 -11.72 -0.89 15.08
C VAL A 16 -11.80 -1.10 13.57
N LEU A 17 -12.30 -2.27 13.14
CA LEU A 17 -12.56 -2.59 11.74
C LEU A 17 -13.70 -3.59 11.64
N SER A 18 -14.62 -3.35 10.70
CA SER A 18 -15.70 -4.28 10.33
C SER A 18 -15.99 -4.15 8.83
N ILE A 19 -15.78 -5.22 8.08
CA ILE A 19 -16.03 -5.31 6.65
C ILE A 19 -16.77 -6.63 6.39
N ASP A 20 -18.02 -6.55 6.01
CA ASP A 20 -18.86 -7.75 5.81
C ASP A 20 -18.40 -8.53 4.58
N GLN A 21 -18.26 -7.83 3.45
CA GLN A 21 -17.76 -8.42 2.22
C GLN A 21 -17.02 -7.38 1.38
N LEU A 22 -15.89 -7.81 0.79
CA LEU A 22 -15.14 -7.00 -0.16
C LEU A 22 -14.39 -7.92 -1.12
N ASP A 23 -14.54 -7.67 -2.43
CA ASP A 23 -13.81 -8.37 -3.48
C ASP A 23 -12.95 -7.37 -4.25
N LEU A 24 -11.62 -7.57 -4.26
CA LEU A 24 -10.66 -6.79 -5.02
C LEU A 24 -10.19 -7.59 -6.22
N GLN A 25 -10.38 -7.04 -7.41
CA GLN A 25 -10.01 -7.69 -8.66
C GLN A 25 -8.52 -7.53 -8.95
N ALA A 26 -7.99 -8.41 -9.79
CA ALA A 26 -6.62 -8.30 -10.29
C ALA A 26 -6.51 -7.19 -11.36
N GLY A 27 -5.33 -6.54 -11.45
CA GLY A 27 -5.02 -5.57 -12.48
C GLY A 27 -5.58 -4.16 -12.22
N GLU A 28 -6.14 -3.88 -11.04
CA GLU A 28 -6.64 -2.55 -10.68
C GLU A 28 -5.70 -1.83 -9.72
N ILE A 29 -5.68 -0.48 -9.82
CA ILE A 29 -5.17 0.39 -8.76
C ILE A 29 -6.35 0.81 -7.90
N ILE A 30 -6.35 0.37 -6.65
CA ILE A 30 -7.44 0.61 -5.70
C ILE A 30 -6.94 1.53 -4.59
N GLY A 31 -7.65 2.62 -4.35
CA GLY A 31 -7.39 3.55 -3.26
C GLY A 31 -8.22 3.22 -2.03
N LEU A 32 -7.58 3.06 -0.88
CA LEU A 32 -8.24 2.97 0.42
C LEU A 32 -8.13 4.32 1.13
N VAL A 33 -9.23 5.03 1.23
CA VAL A 33 -9.28 6.40 1.75
C VAL A 33 -10.00 6.45 3.08
N GLY A 34 -9.52 7.29 3.97
CA GLY A 34 -10.12 7.49 5.31
C GLY A 34 -9.27 8.41 6.17
N ASN A 35 -9.89 9.06 7.13
CA ASN A 35 -9.19 9.87 8.12
C ASN A 35 -8.16 9.04 8.91
N ASN A 36 -7.26 9.73 9.63
CA ASN A 36 -6.37 9.07 10.57
C ASN A 36 -7.21 8.33 11.63
N GLY A 37 -6.84 7.06 11.89
CA GLY A 37 -7.61 6.20 12.79
C GLY A 37 -8.85 5.54 12.16
N ALA A 38 -9.14 5.72 10.86
CA ALA A 38 -10.27 5.07 10.19
C ALA A 38 -10.13 3.54 10.06
N GLY A 39 -8.94 2.97 10.31
CA GLY A 39 -8.69 1.53 10.24
C GLY A 39 -7.88 1.06 9.02
N LYS A 40 -7.35 1.97 8.18
CA LYS A 40 -6.59 1.65 6.96
C LYS A 40 -5.41 0.71 7.23
N THR A 41 -4.49 1.10 8.11
CA THR A 41 -3.32 0.28 8.50
C THR A 41 -3.73 -1.02 9.19
N THR A 42 -4.84 -1.02 9.95
CA THR A 42 -5.41 -2.25 10.54
C THR A 42 -5.85 -3.23 9.44
N PHE A 43 -6.54 -2.74 8.42
CA PHE A 43 -6.96 -3.56 7.28
C PHE A 43 -5.75 -4.13 6.53
N PHE A 44 -4.74 -3.31 6.24
CA PHE A 44 -3.51 -3.78 5.60
C PHE A 44 -2.75 -4.79 6.46
N SER A 45 -2.71 -4.57 7.78
CA SER A 45 -2.08 -5.52 8.70
C SER A 45 -2.79 -6.88 8.74
N LEU A 46 -4.12 -6.90 8.59
CA LEU A 46 -4.90 -8.14 8.46
C LEU A 46 -4.67 -8.81 7.10
N LEU A 47 -4.61 -8.05 5.99
CA LEU A 47 -4.29 -8.56 4.65
C LEU A 47 -2.91 -9.23 4.57
N LEU A 48 -1.96 -8.74 5.36
CA LEU A 48 -0.58 -9.22 5.40
C LEU A 48 -0.32 -10.23 6.52
N ASP A 49 -1.37 -10.66 7.23
CA ASP A 49 -1.27 -11.56 8.40
C ASP A 49 -0.29 -11.07 9.49
N LEU A 50 -0.09 -9.76 9.58
CA LEU A 50 0.70 -9.14 10.66
C LEU A 50 -0.07 -9.15 11.98
N ILE A 51 -1.40 -9.15 11.92
CA ILE A 51 -2.31 -9.30 13.05
C ILE A 51 -3.43 -10.28 12.70
N LYS A 52 -3.98 -10.98 13.71
CA LYS A 52 -5.09 -11.92 13.50
C LYS A 52 -6.44 -11.19 13.53
N PRO A 53 -7.41 -11.58 12.67
CA PRO A 53 -8.78 -11.08 12.77
C PRO A 53 -9.45 -11.54 14.07
N SER A 54 -10.45 -10.79 14.53
CA SER A 54 -11.34 -11.23 15.62
C SER A 54 -12.43 -12.15 15.11
N THR A 55 -12.98 -11.86 13.92
CA THR A 55 -13.91 -12.71 13.18
C THR A 55 -13.59 -12.67 11.69
N GLY A 56 -14.14 -13.62 10.94
CA GLY A 56 -14.01 -13.66 9.49
C GLY A 56 -12.62 -14.05 9.01
N TYR A 57 -12.39 -13.85 7.73
CA TYR A 57 -11.12 -14.20 7.08
C TYR A 57 -10.87 -13.37 5.82
N ILE A 58 -9.64 -13.43 5.34
CA ILE A 58 -9.20 -12.87 4.07
C ILE A 58 -8.59 -13.98 3.24
N GLU A 59 -8.96 -14.04 1.97
CA GLU A 59 -8.33 -14.90 0.98
C GLU A 59 -7.54 -14.04 -0.02
N ASN A 60 -6.35 -14.51 -0.36
CA ASN A 60 -5.53 -13.96 -1.44
C ASN A 60 -5.33 -15.08 -2.48
N GLN A 61 -5.90 -14.90 -3.66
CA GLN A 61 -5.95 -15.91 -4.73
C GLN A 61 -6.50 -17.28 -4.26
N GLY A 62 -7.57 -17.25 -3.46
CA GLY A 62 -8.23 -18.47 -2.93
C GLY A 62 -7.49 -19.13 -1.77
N VAL A 63 -6.47 -18.48 -1.22
CA VAL A 63 -5.71 -18.98 -0.06
C VAL A 63 -5.96 -18.08 1.13
N GLN A 64 -6.45 -18.62 2.24
CA GLN A 64 -6.62 -17.85 3.47
C GLN A 64 -5.26 -17.41 4.02
N VAL A 65 -5.09 -16.08 4.17
CA VAL A 65 -3.80 -15.47 4.50
C VAL A 65 -3.26 -15.91 5.85
N ASN A 66 -4.13 -16.25 6.80
CA ASN A 66 -3.77 -16.69 8.15
C ASN A 66 -3.56 -18.21 8.29
N GLN A 67 -3.72 -18.98 7.21
CA GLN A 67 -3.58 -20.44 7.20
C GLN A 67 -2.42 -20.94 6.32
N SER A 68 -1.91 -20.10 5.42
CA SER A 68 -0.86 -20.49 4.50
C SER A 68 0.02 -19.28 4.15
N GLU A 69 1.29 -19.54 3.83
CA GLU A 69 2.24 -18.53 3.37
C GLU A 69 2.35 -18.44 1.84
N ALA A 70 1.60 -19.27 1.09
CA ALA A 70 1.71 -19.34 -0.37
C ALA A 70 1.47 -17.98 -1.07
N TRP A 71 0.59 -17.14 -0.50
CA TRP A 71 0.31 -15.79 -1.00
C TRP A 71 1.50 -14.83 -0.92
N LYS A 72 2.47 -15.07 -0.04
CA LYS A 72 3.65 -14.19 0.12
C LYS A 72 4.55 -14.18 -1.12
N SER A 73 4.53 -15.25 -1.92
CA SER A 73 5.35 -15.33 -3.14
C SER A 73 4.96 -14.30 -4.21
N HIS A 74 3.70 -13.88 -4.24
CA HIS A 74 3.17 -12.96 -5.24
C HIS A 74 2.62 -11.65 -4.66
N THR A 75 2.78 -11.43 -3.37
CA THR A 75 2.36 -10.21 -2.67
C THR A 75 3.56 -9.53 -2.05
N ALA A 76 3.60 -8.22 -2.16
CA ALA A 76 4.59 -7.38 -1.48
C ALA A 76 3.91 -6.17 -0.85
N ALA A 77 4.57 -5.54 0.11
CA ALA A 77 4.02 -4.38 0.79
C ALA A 77 5.11 -3.43 1.27
N PHE A 78 4.75 -2.15 1.35
CA PHE A 78 5.44 -1.16 2.14
C PHE A 78 4.40 -0.48 3.06
N ILE A 79 4.52 -0.72 4.37
CA ILE A 79 3.57 -0.21 5.37
C ILE A 79 4.19 0.97 6.13
N ASP A 80 5.45 0.83 6.56
CA ASP A 80 6.11 1.83 7.39
C ASP A 80 7.64 1.70 7.26
N GLU A 81 8.36 2.82 7.43
CA GLU A 81 9.83 2.85 7.36
C GLU A 81 10.49 2.04 8.49
N ASN A 82 9.80 1.76 9.59
CA ASN A 82 10.32 0.94 10.68
C ASN A 82 10.50 -0.54 10.31
N PHE A 83 9.89 -1.00 9.21
CA PHE A 83 10.11 -2.35 8.67
C PHE A 83 11.38 -2.46 7.82
N LEU A 84 12.04 -1.35 7.50
CA LEU A 84 13.29 -1.37 6.74
C LEU A 84 14.45 -1.85 7.61
N ILE A 85 15.39 -2.56 7.00
CA ILE A 85 16.63 -2.96 7.66
C ILE A 85 17.59 -1.77 7.69
N GLY A 86 17.44 -0.91 8.70
CA GLY A 86 18.06 0.41 8.78
C GLY A 86 19.59 0.45 8.80
N TYR A 87 20.27 -0.66 9.07
CA TYR A 87 21.73 -0.78 9.10
C TYR A 87 22.35 -1.30 7.78
N LEU A 88 21.52 -1.48 6.74
CA LEU A 88 21.98 -1.72 5.37
C LEU A 88 22.02 -0.40 4.59
N THR A 89 22.85 -0.35 3.55
CA THR A 89 22.71 0.65 2.48
C THR A 89 21.50 0.32 1.59
N ALA A 90 21.08 1.24 0.75
CA ALA A 90 19.96 0.98 -0.16
C ALA A 90 20.25 -0.19 -1.10
N GLU A 91 21.43 -0.24 -1.71
CA GLU A 91 21.82 -1.32 -2.63
C GLU A 91 21.93 -2.67 -1.92
N GLU A 92 22.49 -2.72 -0.69
CA GLU A 92 22.52 -3.94 0.11
C GLU A 92 21.11 -4.44 0.41
N TYR A 93 20.18 -3.53 0.75
CA TYR A 93 18.80 -3.86 1.01
C TYR A 93 18.08 -4.37 -0.25
N PHE A 94 18.24 -3.71 -1.39
CA PHE A 94 17.67 -4.18 -2.66
C PHE A 94 18.22 -5.54 -3.07
N THR A 95 19.53 -5.75 -2.91
CA THR A 95 20.19 -7.05 -3.17
C THR A 95 19.64 -8.13 -2.24
N PHE A 96 19.45 -7.82 -0.97
CA PHE A 96 18.86 -8.75 0.01
C PHE A 96 17.43 -9.16 -0.38
N ILE A 97 16.57 -8.19 -0.67
CA ILE A 97 15.18 -8.47 -1.10
C ILE A 97 15.16 -9.22 -2.43
N GLY A 98 16.01 -8.83 -3.39
CA GLY A 98 16.16 -9.53 -4.67
C GLY A 98 16.57 -10.98 -4.51
N GLY A 99 17.51 -11.26 -3.60
CA GLY A 99 17.91 -12.63 -3.26
C GLY A 99 16.77 -13.48 -2.72
N LEU A 100 15.92 -12.90 -1.85
CA LEU A 100 14.72 -13.58 -1.33
C LEU A 100 13.67 -13.86 -2.43
N ARG A 101 13.65 -13.06 -3.49
CA ARG A 101 12.72 -13.15 -4.62
C ARG A 101 13.32 -13.86 -5.85
N GLY A 102 14.57 -14.32 -5.79
CA GLY A 102 15.26 -15.01 -6.89
C GLY A 102 15.61 -14.09 -8.07
N VAL A 103 15.74 -12.77 -7.83
CA VAL A 103 16.12 -11.79 -8.86
C VAL A 103 17.63 -11.83 -9.08
N SER A 104 18.07 -11.91 -10.34
CA SER A 104 19.50 -11.88 -10.69
C SER A 104 20.09 -10.48 -10.53
N ALA A 105 21.42 -10.38 -10.47
CA ALA A 105 22.09 -9.08 -10.35
C ALA A 105 21.85 -8.19 -11.59
N SER A 106 21.81 -8.77 -12.80
CA SER A 106 21.50 -8.04 -14.03
C SER A 106 20.07 -7.52 -14.06
N ASP A 107 19.10 -8.33 -13.59
CA ASP A 107 17.70 -7.92 -13.55
C ASP A 107 17.48 -6.83 -12.49
N MET A 108 18.23 -6.90 -11.38
CA MET A 108 18.20 -5.85 -10.35
C MET A 108 18.72 -4.51 -10.89
N GLU A 109 19.79 -4.50 -11.67
CA GLU A 109 20.31 -3.28 -12.29
C GLU A 109 19.27 -2.65 -13.22
N ALA A 110 18.66 -3.45 -14.10
CA ALA A 110 17.59 -3.00 -14.99
C ALA A 110 16.37 -2.48 -14.21
N PHE A 111 15.99 -3.16 -13.14
CA PHE A 111 14.90 -2.74 -12.26
C PHE A 111 15.17 -1.38 -11.60
N LEU A 112 16.36 -1.19 -11.05
CA LEU A 112 16.72 0.06 -10.36
C LEU A 112 16.77 1.28 -11.31
N GLU A 113 17.06 1.08 -12.60
CA GLU A 113 17.03 2.15 -13.60
C GLU A 113 15.60 2.72 -13.76
N VAL A 114 14.54 1.91 -13.61
CA VAL A 114 13.14 2.37 -13.63
C VAL A 114 12.87 3.39 -12.49
N PHE A 115 13.51 3.22 -11.35
CA PHE A 115 13.34 4.10 -10.18
C PHE A 115 14.28 5.30 -10.14
N LYS A 116 15.22 5.45 -11.08
CA LYS A 116 16.23 6.49 -11.08
C LYS A 116 15.67 7.90 -10.92
N SER A 117 14.63 8.24 -11.68
CA SER A 117 13.98 9.56 -11.59
C SER A 117 13.29 9.79 -10.24
N PHE A 118 12.78 8.72 -9.62
CA PHE A 118 12.15 8.78 -8.30
C PHE A 118 13.18 8.95 -7.19
N PHE A 119 14.34 8.32 -7.33
CA PHE A 119 15.45 8.44 -6.39
C PHE A 119 16.17 9.80 -6.48
N ASN A 120 16.10 10.46 -7.62
CA ASN A 120 16.65 11.82 -7.85
C ASN A 120 18.15 11.95 -7.46
N ASP A 121 18.97 10.94 -7.80
CA ASP A 121 20.40 10.83 -7.48
C ASP A 121 20.74 10.90 -5.97
N GLU A 122 19.73 10.78 -5.08
CA GLU A 122 19.91 10.90 -3.64
C GLU A 122 20.14 9.55 -2.94
N ILE A 123 19.87 8.43 -3.60
CA ILE A 123 19.83 7.09 -2.98
C ILE A 123 20.91 6.17 -3.53
N LEU A 124 20.93 5.92 -4.85
CA LEU A 124 21.88 5.00 -5.47
C LEU A 124 23.29 5.60 -5.48
N GLY A 125 24.30 4.76 -5.34
CA GLY A 125 25.73 5.15 -5.26
C GLY A 125 26.15 5.74 -3.92
N ASN A 126 25.25 5.88 -2.96
CA ASN A 126 25.53 6.40 -1.62
C ASN A 126 25.81 5.27 -0.63
N LYS A 127 26.96 5.31 0.04
CA LYS A 127 27.33 4.35 1.12
C LYS A 127 26.66 4.67 2.47
N LYS A 128 25.50 5.33 2.43
CA LYS A 128 24.77 5.75 3.61
C LYS A 128 23.82 4.65 4.06
N TYR A 129 23.72 4.42 5.37
CA TYR A 129 22.73 3.48 5.91
C TYR A 129 21.32 4.01 5.77
N ILE A 130 20.34 3.12 5.56
CA ILE A 130 18.91 3.49 5.39
C ILE A 130 18.42 4.34 6.56
N ARG A 131 18.79 4.01 7.81
CA ARG A 131 18.39 4.78 9.00
C ARG A 131 18.84 6.25 9.01
N ASP A 132 19.89 6.56 8.26
CA ASP A 132 20.50 7.89 8.22
C ASP A 132 19.91 8.80 7.10
N TYR A 133 19.02 8.26 6.28
CA TYR A 133 18.28 9.03 5.29
C TYR A 133 17.09 9.79 5.91
N SER A 134 16.62 10.83 5.22
CA SER A 134 15.33 11.46 5.53
C SER A 134 14.18 10.46 5.44
N LYS A 135 13.08 10.69 6.16
CA LYS A 135 11.88 9.85 6.07
C LYS A 135 11.36 9.69 4.65
N GLY A 136 11.42 10.76 3.84
CA GLY A 136 11.06 10.70 2.42
C GLY A 136 11.95 9.75 1.62
N ASN A 137 13.26 9.76 1.83
CA ASN A 137 14.18 8.85 1.13
C ASN A 137 14.09 7.40 1.65
N GLN A 138 13.89 7.19 2.96
CA GLN A 138 13.56 5.87 3.52
C GLN A 138 12.30 5.31 2.85
N LYS A 139 11.26 6.13 2.69
CA LYS A 139 10.03 5.77 2.02
C LYS A 139 10.25 5.40 0.55
N LYS A 140 11.03 6.20 -0.21
CA LYS A 140 11.41 5.88 -1.58
C LYS A 140 12.08 4.50 -1.68
N ILE A 141 13.01 4.18 -0.77
CA ILE A 141 13.69 2.88 -0.71
C ILE A 141 12.69 1.75 -0.44
N GLY A 142 11.80 1.91 0.55
CA GLY A 142 10.81 0.90 0.89
C GLY A 142 9.78 0.65 -0.22
N ILE A 143 9.30 1.71 -0.85
CA ILE A 143 8.39 1.61 -2.01
C ILE A 143 9.06 0.86 -3.16
N ALA A 144 10.30 1.22 -3.54
CA ALA A 144 11.01 0.52 -4.60
C ALA A 144 11.21 -0.96 -4.28
N ALA A 145 11.61 -1.28 -3.04
CA ALA A 145 11.81 -2.66 -2.60
C ALA A 145 10.51 -3.50 -2.70
N ALA A 146 9.34 -2.90 -2.52
CA ALA A 146 8.06 -3.59 -2.65
C ALA A 146 7.75 -4.05 -4.09
N PHE A 147 8.40 -3.50 -5.11
CA PHE A 147 8.22 -3.93 -6.51
C PHE A 147 9.25 -4.97 -6.97
N ILE A 148 10.29 -5.26 -6.18
CA ILE A 148 11.32 -6.25 -6.55
C ILE A 148 10.69 -7.63 -6.70
N GLY A 149 11.04 -8.34 -7.79
CA GLY A 149 10.61 -9.71 -8.06
C GLY A 149 9.22 -9.84 -8.66
N HIS A 150 8.72 -8.79 -9.31
CA HIS A 150 7.46 -8.76 -10.07
C HIS A 150 6.24 -9.31 -9.30
N PRO A 151 5.90 -8.74 -8.12
CA PRO A 151 4.74 -9.17 -7.37
C PRO A 151 3.46 -8.91 -8.16
N LYS A 152 2.44 -9.77 -8.00
CA LYS A 152 1.12 -9.56 -8.62
C LYS A 152 0.26 -8.56 -7.85
N LEU A 153 0.56 -8.39 -6.56
CA LEU A 153 -0.10 -7.43 -5.67
C LEU A 153 0.94 -6.66 -4.86
N VAL A 154 0.84 -5.33 -4.89
CA VAL A 154 1.61 -4.43 -4.02
C VAL A 154 0.67 -3.63 -3.15
N ILE A 155 0.92 -3.62 -1.85
CA ILE A 155 0.16 -2.86 -0.84
C ILE A 155 1.06 -1.74 -0.33
N LEU A 156 0.59 -0.49 -0.42
CA LEU A 156 1.33 0.70 -0.01
C LEU A 156 0.50 1.53 0.98
N ASP A 157 1.01 1.67 2.21
CA ASP A 157 0.35 2.49 3.23
C ASP A 157 0.90 3.92 3.22
N GLU A 158 0.03 4.89 2.91
CA GLU A 158 0.36 6.33 2.84
C GLU A 158 1.64 6.63 2.03
N PRO A 159 1.78 6.10 0.79
CA PRO A 159 3.05 6.20 0.06
C PRO A 159 3.41 7.62 -0.38
N PHE A 160 2.43 8.53 -0.49
CA PHE A 160 2.65 9.93 -0.88
C PHE A 160 3.03 10.84 0.28
N ALA A 161 2.76 10.42 1.53
CA ALA A 161 3.08 11.21 2.71
C ALA A 161 4.59 11.41 2.87
N ASN A 162 5.01 12.62 3.28
CA ASN A 162 6.43 13.00 3.48
C ASN A 162 7.31 12.98 2.21
N LEU A 163 6.70 12.91 1.03
CA LEU A 163 7.38 13.13 -0.25
C LEU A 163 7.19 14.57 -0.72
N ASP A 164 8.23 15.13 -1.33
CA ASP A 164 8.11 16.40 -2.02
C ASP A 164 7.22 16.29 -3.28
N PRO A 165 6.67 17.39 -3.82
CA PRO A 165 5.75 17.34 -4.96
C PRO A 165 6.32 16.65 -6.20
N ARG A 166 7.63 16.77 -6.46
CA ARG A 166 8.29 16.11 -7.58
C ARG A 166 8.30 14.60 -7.39
N ALA A 167 8.67 14.14 -6.19
CA ALA A 167 8.67 12.72 -5.86
C ALA A 167 7.24 12.12 -5.89
N GLN A 168 6.22 12.86 -5.44
CA GLN A 168 4.83 12.44 -5.56
C GLN A 168 4.42 12.23 -7.03
N MET A 169 4.74 13.17 -7.91
CA MET A 169 4.48 13.03 -9.36
C MET A 169 5.22 11.84 -9.99
N GLN A 170 6.47 11.58 -9.57
CA GLN A 170 7.23 10.43 -10.07
C GLN A 170 6.61 9.11 -9.56
N LEU A 171 6.20 9.06 -8.30
CA LEU A 171 5.51 7.91 -7.75
C LEU A 171 4.20 7.61 -8.49
N GLN A 172 3.38 8.61 -8.77
CA GLN A 172 2.15 8.44 -9.58
C GLN A 172 2.44 7.80 -10.93
N LYS A 173 3.49 8.25 -11.64
CA LYS A 173 3.90 7.68 -12.93
C LYS A 173 4.35 6.22 -12.78
N LEU A 174 5.14 5.92 -11.74
CA LEU A 174 5.60 4.56 -11.45
C LEU A 174 4.43 3.61 -11.17
N LEU A 175 3.48 4.01 -10.31
CA LEU A 175 2.31 3.18 -10.00
C LEU A 175 1.48 2.88 -11.25
N LYS A 176 1.25 3.87 -12.10
CA LYS A 176 0.56 3.69 -13.38
C LYS A 176 1.34 2.78 -14.32
N HIS A 177 2.66 2.95 -14.41
CA HIS A 177 3.54 2.13 -15.24
C HIS A 177 3.49 0.66 -14.82
N PHE A 178 3.71 0.34 -13.54
CA PHE A 178 3.66 -1.04 -13.06
C PHE A 178 2.29 -1.68 -13.24
N ASN A 179 1.22 -0.91 -13.12
CA ASN A 179 -0.12 -1.42 -13.36
C ASN A 179 -0.38 -1.68 -14.86
N SER A 180 -0.08 -0.70 -15.75
CA SER A 180 -0.41 -0.81 -17.18
C SER A 180 0.51 -1.76 -17.94
N GLU A 181 1.82 -1.75 -17.65
CA GLU A 181 2.82 -2.49 -18.41
C GLU A 181 3.10 -3.88 -17.80
N GLU A 182 3.05 -4.00 -16.48
CA GLU A 182 3.38 -5.25 -15.79
C GLU A 182 2.16 -5.95 -15.17
N GLY A 183 0.98 -5.33 -15.24
CA GLY A 183 -0.27 -5.90 -14.73
C GLY A 183 -0.32 -6.02 -13.20
N VAL A 184 0.53 -5.28 -12.48
CA VAL A 184 0.58 -5.29 -11.02
C VAL A 184 -0.70 -4.67 -10.46
N SER A 185 -1.38 -5.39 -9.57
CA SER A 185 -2.49 -4.84 -8.80
C SER A 185 -1.95 -4.02 -7.64
N LEU A 186 -2.53 -2.85 -7.42
CA LEU A 186 -2.05 -1.94 -6.38
C LEU A 186 -3.19 -1.64 -5.40
N LEU A 187 -2.89 -1.72 -4.11
CA LEU A 187 -3.77 -1.27 -3.04
C LEU A 187 -3.04 -0.17 -2.26
N VAL A 188 -3.51 1.06 -2.40
CA VAL A 188 -2.83 2.26 -1.91
C VAL A 188 -3.71 2.96 -0.90
N SER A 189 -3.25 3.16 0.33
CA SER A 189 -3.95 4.01 1.27
C SER A 189 -3.56 5.47 1.11
N SER A 190 -4.51 6.36 1.39
CA SER A 190 -4.24 7.79 1.53
C SER A 190 -5.33 8.48 2.36
N HIS A 191 -4.94 9.56 3.03
CA HIS A 191 -5.87 10.55 3.56
C HIS A 191 -6.05 11.74 2.62
N ASP A 192 -5.24 11.84 1.56
CA ASP A 192 -5.35 12.87 0.50
C ASP A 192 -6.11 12.31 -0.71
N LEU A 193 -7.30 12.89 -0.93
CA LEU A 193 -8.20 12.51 -2.01
C LEU A 193 -7.66 12.82 -3.41
N LEU A 194 -6.82 13.86 -3.54
CA LEU A 194 -6.26 14.26 -4.84
C LEU A 194 -5.36 13.14 -5.39
N HIS A 195 -4.43 12.65 -4.58
CA HIS A 195 -3.54 11.58 -5.02
C HIS A 195 -4.28 10.32 -5.45
N VAL A 196 -5.32 9.95 -4.68
CA VAL A 196 -6.13 8.76 -4.97
C VAL A 196 -6.94 8.93 -6.25
N SER A 197 -7.59 10.09 -6.44
CA SER A 197 -8.40 10.35 -7.63
C SER A 197 -7.58 10.39 -8.93
N GLU A 198 -6.30 10.79 -8.85
CA GLU A 198 -5.41 10.87 -10.01
C GLU A 198 -4.80 9.53 -10.42
N VAL A 199 -4.69 8.58 -9.48
CA VAL A 199 -3.97 7.32 -9.69
C VAL A 199 -4.88 6.11 -9.72
N CYS A 200 -5.93 6.08 -8.87
CA CYS A 200 -6.74 4.90 -8.65
C CYS A 200 -7.95 4.83 -9.59
N GLN A 201 -8.29 3.62 -10.04
CA GLN A 201 -9.50 3.34 -10.83
C GLN A 201 -10.73 3.07 -9.95
N ARG A 202 -10.51 2.66 -8.69
CA ARG A 202 -11.55 2.33 -7.71
C ARG A 202 -11.16 2.88 -6.35
N ILE A 203 -12.13 3.38 -5.62
CA ILE A 203 -11.94 4.01 -4.31
C ILE A 203 -12.81 3.29 -3.28
N LEU A 204 -12.18 2.88 -2.20
CA LEU A 204 -12.80 2.34 -1.00
C LEU A 204 -12.73 3.41 0.09
N ILE A 205 -13.86 3.81 0.65
CA ILE A 205 -13.90 4.79 1.75
C ILE A 205 -14.12 4.06 3.05
N LEU A 206 -13.15 4.20 3.95
CA LEU A 206 -13.21 3.66 5.30
C LEU A 206 -13.48 4.80 6.29
N ASN A 207 -14.53 4.66 7.09
CA ASN A 207 -14.88 5.60 8.14
C ASN A 207 -15.16 4.85 9.44
N LYS A 208 -14.47 5.22 10.52
CA LYS A 208 -14.61 4.60 11.87
C LYS A 208 -14.64 3.06 11.81
N GLY A 209 -13.74 2.47 11.02
CA GLY A 209 -13.61 1.03 10.88
C GLY A 209 -14.59 0.37 9.91
N ASN A 210 -15.52 1.08 9.32
CA ASN A 210 -16.52 0.51 8.39
C ASN A 210 -16.23 0.95 6.95
N LEU A 211 -16.43 0.04 5.99
CA LEU A 211 -16.43 0.36 4.58
C LEU A 211 -17.76 1.05 4.22
N VAL A 212 -17.71 2.37 4.04
CA VAL A 212 -18.93 3.17 3.81
C VAL A 212 -19.20 3.42 2.32
N LYS A 213 -18.20 3.26 1.47
CA LYS A 213 -18.35 3.41 0.02
C LYS A 213 -17.34 2.56 -0.72
N ASP A 214 -17.77 2.00 -1.83
CA ASP A 214 -16.98 1.34 -2.84
C ASP A 214 -17.46 1.85 -4.19
N ALA A 215 -16.61 2.53 -4.95
CA ALA A 215 -17.00 3.15 -6.21
C ALA A 215 -15.81 3.24 -7.19
N ARG A 216 -16.12 3.23 -8.49
CA ARG A 216 -15.14 3.60 -9.51
C ARG A 216 -14.87 5.10 -9.47
N THR A 217 -13.62 5.49 -9.70
CA THR A 217 -13.21 6.91 -9.69
C THR A 217 -13.97 7.72 -10.76
N SER A 218 -14.39 7.08 -11.86
CA SER A 218 -15.21 7.70 -12.91
C SER A 218 -16.67 7.99 -12.48
N GLU A 219 -17.12 7.40 -11.38
CA GLU A 219 -18.52 7.48 -10.89
C GLU A 219 -18.69 8.43 -9.71
N ILE A 220 -17.60 8.94 -9.15
CA ILE A 220 -17.60 9.76 -7.93
C ILE A 220 -16.79 11.04 -8.13
N THR A 221 -17.36 12.18 -7.77
CA THR A 221 -16.66 13.47 -7.83
C THR A 221 -15.82 13.72 -6.56
N LEU A 222 -14.82 14.61 -6.67
CA LEU A 222 -14.03 15.02 -5.50
C LEU A 222 -14.88 15.65 -4.39
N ASP A 223 -15.93 16.38 -4.74
CA ASP A 223 -16.82 17.00 -3.75
C ASP A 223 -17.69 15.94 -3.04
N GLN A 224 -18.13 14.92 -3.74
CA GLN A 224 -18.78 13.77 -3.13
C GLN A 224 -17.82 12.98 -2.24
N LEU A 225 -16.56 12.82 -2.63
CA LEU A 225 -15.54 12.20 -1.76
C LEU A 225 -15.33 13.02 -0.49
N ARG A 226 -15.25 14.35 -0.61
CA ARG A 226 -15.07 15.25 0.55
C ARG A 226 -16.23 15.19 1.52
N SER A 227 -17.48 15.02 1.05
CA SER A 227 -18.65 14.95 1.95
C SER A 227 -18.57 13.79 2.95
N TYR A 228 -17.93 12.66 2.58
CA TYR A 228 -17.73 11.54 3.52
C TYR A 228 -16.78 11.86 4.68
N PHE A 229 -16.00 12.96 4.59
CA PHE A 229 -15.03 13.38 5.60
C PHE A 229 -15.45 14.65 6.35
N SER A 230 -16.44 15.39 5.83
CA SER A 230 -16.94 16.64 6.42
C SER A 230 -18.10 16.45 7.38
N GLU A 231 -18.72 15.27 7.43
CA GLU A 231 -19.73 14.96 8.45
C GLU A 231 -19.03 14.61 9.79
N GLU A 232 -18.67 15.64 10.56
CA GLU A 232 -18.59 15.48 12.01
C GLU A 232 -20.04 15.17 12.49
N PRO A 233 -20.26 14.14 13.33
CA PRO A 233 -21.55 13.98 13.96
C PRO A 233 -21.79 15.26 14.80
N THR A 234 -22.83 16.01 14.47
CA THR A 234 -23.41 16.92 15.41
C THR A 234 -23.70 16.12 16.68
N GLU A 235 -22.92 16.34 17.73
CA GLU A 235 -23.31 15.93 19.08
C GLU A 235 -24.67 16.56 19.34
N GLU A 236 -25.73 15.77 19.19
CA GLU A 236 -27.02 16.12 19.75
C GLU A 236 -26.86 16.10 21.27
N ALA A 237 -27.09 17.28 21.85
CA ALA A 237 -27.07 17.59 23.28
C ALA A 237 -28.16 16.82 24.07
#